data_f1a104027d6c16f9ffcb547c94a2b1a5
#
_entry.id   f1a104027d6c16f9ffcb547c94a2b1a5
#
_cell.length_a   1.000
_cell.length_b   1.000
_cell.length_c   1.000
_cell.angle_alpha   90.00
_cell.angle_beta   90.00
_cell.angle_gamma   90.00
#
_symmetry.space_group_name_H-M   'P 1'
#
loop_
_entity.id
_entity.type
_entity.pdbx_description
1 polymer ?
#
loop_
_entity_poly.entity_id
_entity_poly.type
_entity_poly.pdbx_seq_one_letter_code
_entity_poly.pdbx_strand_id
1 'polypeptide(L)'
;MNVYHNSQDSRCRLPLGAMKCLAKLTLRIRCDDEAEAAVLRFYDGSEKWFPMDRAEGNWFQVTIDMPDIPILCWYDFRIRNKQGQMFAYGCPSDGMGGEGFISDKPRAWQITTYAADYKTPEYLRHGVMYQIFPDRFCKSGKNNHRRSENYYHENWNETPILIPEGQDDNCARDFFGGDLKGIESKLQYLKDMGVTVLYLNPIFMARSNHRYDTADYMHIDSHLGTDEDFRSLCETAKHLGIRVMLDGVFSHTGEDSIYFNRFGRFPTVGACQSTQSPYYPWYQFKRYPDEYECWWGFHTLPAMDKECESYRDYMFNENGVVRHWVREGSCGWRLDVADELSMRFLRSLREAVKKEDEDAVVLGEVWEDASHKEAYGEMRCYCQGDTLDSVMNYPLREAANDFFTGKTTSAGLKRLIMSQQENYPAPFYYSLMNLCGSHDRPRAINVLCERTWEDKPYQERGEYRLTEEEYALGRKRFIEMTKLMCALPGIPCLYYGDEVGMQGSSDPYCRGTYPWGGGDQELKEIISSLLIERKESAILHTGFLTVEAPDDDTLRIIRRFENGQDVFGDAADDDEVVIEISRK
;
A
#
# COMPACT_ATOMS: atom_id res chain seq x y z
N MET A 1 -15.65 -0.20 40.51
CA MET A 1 -16.36 -1.03 39.52
C MET A 1 -15.34 -1.63 38.57
N ASN A 2 -15.36 -2.96 38.43
CA ASN A 2 -14.51 -3.68 37.48
C ASN A 2 -15.32 -3.95 36.22
N VAL A 3 -14.79 -3.52 35.08
CA VAL A 3 -15.45 -3.58 33.74
C VAL A 3 -14.48 -4.18 32.73
N TYR A 4 -14.97 -5.07 31.90
CA TYR A 4 -14.18 -5.69 30.84
C TYR A 4 -14.94 -5.75 29.52
N HIS A 5 -14.39 -5.15 28.53
CA HIS A 5 -14.68 -5.35 27.12
C HIS A 5 -13.39 -5.21 26.32
N ASN A 6 -13.18 -6.11 25.38
CA ASN A 6 -12.05 -6.09 24.46
C ASN A 6 -12.60 -6.30 23.03
N SER A 7 -12.45 -5.32 22.16
CA SER A 7 -12.98 -5.36 20.80
C SER A 7 -12.36 -6.46 19.92
N GLN A 8 -11.22 -7.01 20.35
CA GLN A 8 -10.48 -8.10 19.70
C GLN A 8 -10.72 -9.48 20.35
N ASP A 9 -11.66 -9.57 21.29
CA ASP A 9 -12.07 -10.81 21.94
C ASP A 9 -13.47 -11.23 21.49
N SER A 10 -13.59 -12.43 20.89
CA SER A 10 -14.88 -12.95 20.38
C SER A 10 -15.96 -13.12 21.45
N ARG A 11 -15.58 -13.19 22.74
CA ARG A 11 -16.53 -13.17 23.85
C ARG A 11 -17.20 -11.80 24.02
N CYS A 12 -16.54 -10.72 23.57
CA CYS A 12 -16.99 -9.34 23.69
C CYS A 12 -17.64 -8.81 22.41
N ARG A 13 -17.16 -9.23 21.25
CA ARG A 13 -17.61 -8.75 19.93
C ARG A 13 -17.74 -9.94 18.97
N LEU A 14 -18.94 -10.14 18.42
CA LEU A 14 -19.23 -11.26 17.52
C LEU A 14 -20.12 -10.80 16.35
N PRO A 15 -19.64 -10.95 15.09
CA PRO A 15 -18.30 -11.39 14.71
C PRO A 15 -17.22 -10.34 15.00
N LEU A 16 -15.95 -10.77 14.96
CA LEU A 16 -14.79 -9.88 15.03
C LEU A 16 -14.57 -9.18 13.68
N GLY A 17 -13.86 -8.04 13.72
CA GLY A 17 -13.43 -7.35 12.51
C GLY A 17 -14.45 -6.38 11.92
N ALA A 18 -14.19 -5.91 10.71
CA ALA A 18 -15.09 -5.07 9.94
C ALA A 18 -16.37 -5.84 9.55
N MET A 19 -17.46 -5.12 9.33
CA MET A 19 -18.79 -5.69 9.18
C MET A 19 -19.38 -5.46 7.77
N LYS A 20 -19.99 -6.48 7.18
CA LYS A 20 -20.83 -6.27 5.99
C LYS A 20 -22.04 -5.40 6.34
N CYS A 21 -22.47 -4.56 5.40
CA CYS A 21 -23.75 -3.86 5.54
C CYS A 21 -24.89 -4.85 5.84
N LEU A 22 -25.84 -4.44 6.67
CA LEU A 22 -27.00 -5.23 7.13
C LEU A 22 -26.65 -6.47 7.99
N ALA A 23 -25.39 -6.74 8.27
CA ALA A 23 -25.02 -7.84 9.16
C ALA A 23 -25.39 -7.55 10.62
N LYS A 24 -25.55 -8.60 11.42
CA LYS A 24 -25.82 -8.48 12.87
C LYS A 24 -24.52 -8.47 13.65
N LEU A 25 -24.39 -7.56 14.60
CA LEU A 25 -23.28 -7.46 15.52
C LEU A 25 -23.78 -7.64 16.97
N THR A 26 -23.22 -8.60 17.69
CA THR A 26 -23.44 -8.76 19.13
C THR A 26 -22.26 -8.15 19.89
N LEU A 27 -22.55 -7.21 20.77
CA LEU A 27 -21.59 -6.59 21.68
C LEU A 27 -21.90 -6.98 23.11
N ARG A 28 -20.86 -7.33 23.86
CA ARG A 28 -20.95 -7.78 25.26
C ARG A 28 -19.94 -7.04 26.13
N ILE A 29 -20.35 -6.71 27.33
CA ILE A 29 -19.50 -6.11 28.36
C ILE A 29 -19.72 -6.82 29.68
N ARG A 30 -18.64 -7.18 30.35
CA ARG A 30 -18.72 -7.79 31.71
C ARG A 30 -18.47 -6.73 32.77
N CYS A 31 -19.34 -6.67 33.76
CA CYS A 31 -19.22 -5.77 34.90
C CYS A 31 -19.26 -6.57 36.20
N ASP A 32 -18.74 -6.00 37.27
CA ASP A 32 -18.91 -6.58 38.59
C ASP A 32 -20.37 -6.46 39.11
N ASP A 33 -20.64 -7.01 40.31
CA ASP A 33 -21.98 -7.03 40.93
C ASP A 33 -22.52 -5.63 41.28
N GLU A 34 -21.71 -4.60 41.22
CA GLU A 34 -22.12 -3.22 41.48
C GLU A 34 -22.90 -2.60 40.30
N ALA A 35 -22.73 -3.14 39.09
CA ALA A 35 -23.44 -2.64 37.91
C ALA A 35 -24.93 -2.99 37.97
N GLU A 36 -25.77 -1.97 37.77
CA GLU A 36 -27.21 -2.11 37.67
C GLU A 36 -27.69 -2.24 36.24
N ALA A 37 -27.14 -1.41 35.34
CA ALA A 37 -27.50 -1.35 33.93
C ALA A 37 -26.29 -0.96 33.05
N ALA A 38 -26.27 -1.44 31.81
CA ALA A 38 -25.37 -1.00 30.78
C ALA A 38 -26.12 -0.57 29.52
N VAL A 39 -25.58 0.40 28.81
CA VAL A 39 -26.13 0.93 27.55
C VAL A 39 -25.00 1.06 26.56
N LEU A 40 -25.19 0.57 25.36
CA LEU A 40 -24.33 0.80 24.23
C LEU A 40 -24.64 2.18 23.63
N ARG A 41 -23.67 3.07 23.55
CA ARG A 41 -23.71 4.26 22.70
C ARG A 41 -23.10 3.92 21.35
N PHE A 42 -23.82 4.16 20.28
CA PHE A 42 -23.43 3.83 18.91
C PHE A 42 -23.62 5.05 18.02
N TYR A 43 -22.71 5.24 17.07
CA TYR A 43 -22.73 6.32 16.10
C TYR A 43 -22.51 5.78 14.69
N ASP A 44 -23.42 6.06 13.77
CA ASP A 44 -23.39 5.72 12.36
C ASP A 44 -23.79 6.90 11.46
N GLY A 45 -23.30 8.11 11.80
CA GLY A 45 -23.77 9.36 11.25
C GLY A 45 -24.77 10.07 12.16
N SER A 46 -25.42 9.31 13.06
CA SER A 46 -26.28 9.81 14.13
C SER A 46 -26.02 9.04 15.43
N GLU A 47 -26.21 9.69 16.58
CA GLU A 47 -26.04 9.04 17.88
C GLU A 47 -27.28 8.20 18.23
N LYS A 48 -27.05 6.92 18.59
CA LYS A 48 -28.06 5.95 18.98
C LYS A 48 -27.69 5.31 20.30
N TRP A 49 -28.69 4.93 21.10
CA TRP A 49 -28.52 4.35 22.40
C TRP A 49 -29.31 3.05 22.50
N PHE A 50 -28.62 1.95 22.80
CA PHE A 50 -29.21 0.62 22.91
C PHE A 50 -29.06 0.11 24.34
N PRO A 51 -30.16 -0.04 25.12
CA PRO A 51 -30.14 -0.74 26.38
C PRO A 51 -29.60 -2.17 26.20
N MET A 52 -28.77 -2.64 27.12
CA MET A 52 -28.18 -3.97 27.07
C MET A 52 -28.89 -4.92 28.05
N ASP A 53 -29.19 -6.11 27.58
CA ASP A 53 -29.79 -7.16 28.41
C ASP A 53 -28.74 -7.82 29.31
N ARG A 54 -29.12 -8.14 30.55
CA ARG A 54 -28.27 -8.89 31.44
C ARG A 54 -28.21 -10.36 31.01
N ALA A 55 -27.01 -10.93 30.97
CA ALA A 55 -26.72 -12.31 30.64
C ALA A 55 -25.96 -13.01 31.76
N GLU A 56 -25.73 -14.32 31.65
CA GLU A 56 -25.00 -15.10 32.65
C GLU A 56 -23.58 -14.57 32.92
N GLY A 57 -23.10 -14.77 34.17
CA GLY A 57 -21.70 -14.44 34.52
C GLY A 57 -21.40 -12.94 34.53
N ASN A 58 -22.37 -12.10 34.92
CA ASN A 58 -22.22 -10.65 35.01
C ASN A 58 -21.98 -9.95 33.66
N TRP A 59 -22.37 -10.57 32.55
CA TRP A 59 -22.38 -9.98 31.22
C TRP A 59 -23.62 -9.15 30.97
N PHE A 60 -23.46 -8.07 30.21
CA PHE A 60 -24.52 -7.36 29.52
C PHE A 60 -24.27 -7.52 28.02
N GLN A 61 -25.33 -7.68 27.24
CA GLN A 61 -25.23 -7.88 25.78
C GLN A 61 -26.34 -7.15 25.02
N VAL A 62 -26.02 -6.81 23.79
CA VAL A 62 -26.98 -6.30 22.81
C VAL A 62 -26.60 -6.77 21.42
N THR A 63 -27.58 -7.05 20.57
CA THR A 63 -27.38 -7.33 19.15
C THR A 63 -28.02 -6.21 18.36
N ILE A 64 -27.25 -5.60 17.46
CA ILE A 64 -27.68 -4.51 16.59
C ILE A 64 -27.49 -4.90 15.12
N ASP A 65 -28.28 -4.31 14.23
CA ASP A 65 -28.09 -4.42 12.80
C ASP A 65 -27.14 -3.30 12.33
N MET A 66 -26.18 -3.66 11.47
CA MET A 66 -25.29 -2.68 10.85
C MET A 66 -26.05 -1.86 9.81
N PRO A 67 -25.60 -0.61 9.51
CA PRO A 67 -26.16 0.22 8.45
C PRO A 67 -26.27 -0.51 7.10
N ASP A 68 -27.20 -0.07 6.26
CA ASP A 68 -27.41 -0.57 4.91
C ASP A 68 -26.44 0.03 3.87
N ILE A 69 -25.66 1.05 4.29
CA ILE A 69 -24.61 1.68 3.47
C ILE A 69 -23.24 1.53 4.11
N PRO A 70 -22.16 1.46 3.32
CA PRO A 70 -20.80 1.49 3.82
C PRO A 70 -20.49 2.81 4.53
N ILE A 71 -20.16 2.75 5.83
CA ILE A 71 -19.85 3.91 6.66
C ILE A 71 -18.94 3.51 7.83
N LEU A 72 -18.23 4.46 8.41
CA LEU A 72 -17.56 4.28 9.70
C LEU A 72 -18.56 4.43 10.84
N CYS A 73 -18.63 3.41 11.67
CA CYS A 73 -19.40 3.42 12.91
C CYS A 73 -18.45 3.45 14.11
N TRP A 74 -18.97 3.95 15.22
CA TRP A 74 -18.22 4.08 16.46
C TRP A 74 -19.08 3.66 17.65
N TYR A 75 -18.50 3.04 18.67
CA TYR A 75 -19.24 2.65 19.85
C TYR A 75 -18.42 2.78 21.13
N ASP A 76 -19.13 3.01 22.23
CA ASP A 76 -18.64 2.94 23.60
C ASP A 76 -19.78 2.56 24.55
N PHE A 77 -19.49 2.38 25.84
CA PHE A 77 -20.49 1.95 26.80
C PHE A 77 -20.70 2.98 27.90
N ARG A 78 -21.96 3.02 28.43
CA ARG A 78 -22.34 3.74 29.64
C ARG A 78 -22.89 2.74 30.63
N ILE A 79 -22.36 2.76 31.87
CA ILE A 79 -22.68 1.79 32.91
C ILE A 79 -23.17 2.56 34.10
N ARG A 80 -24.33 2.19 34.60
CA ARG A 80 -24.91 2.72 35.85
C ARG A 80 -24.68 1.71 36.98
N ASN A 81 -24.15 2.16 38.11
CA ASN A 81 -24.04 1.33 39.29
C ASN A 81 -25.31 1.41 40.17
N LYS A 82 -25.40 0.54 41.19
CA LYS A 82 -26.53 0.49 42.14
C LYS A 82 -26.72 1.78 42.96
N GLN A 83 -25.71 2.65 43.02
CA GLN A 83 -25.76 3.97 43.67
C GLN A 83 -26.22 5.08 42.71
N GLY A 84 -26.53 4.74 41.46
CA GLY A 84 -26.96 5.68 40.45
C GLY A 84 -25.83 6.47 39.74
N GLN A 85 -24.56 6.16 40.03
CA GLN A 85 -23.44 6.81 39.37
C GLN A 85 -23.24 6.23 37.97
N MET A 86 -22.88 7.11 37.00
CA MET A 86 -22.65 6.75 35.61
C MET A 86 -21.14 6.68 35.33
N PHE A 87 -20.71 5.63 34.66
CA PHE A 87 -19.35 5.43 34.18
C PHE A 87 -19.34 5.29 32.66
N ALA A 88 -18.38 5.90 32.01
CA ALA A 88 -18.15 5.72 30.60
C ALA A 88 -16.94 4.80 30.39
N TYR A 89 -17.06 3.84 29.48
CA TYR A 89 -16.03 2.85 29.19
C TYR A 89 -15.81 2.79 27.68
N GLY A 90 -14.56 2.90 27.25
CA GLY A 90 -14.25 2.97 25.84
C GLY A 90 -12.84 2.52 25.47
N CYS A 91 -12.51 2.71 24.21
CA CYS A 91 -11.27 2.33 23.57
C CYS A 91 -10.06 3.02 24.21
N PRO A 92 -8.88 2.39 24.23
CA PRO A 92 -7.62 3.04 24.56
C PRO A 92 -7.34 4.31 23.77
N SER A 93 -6.57 5.23 24.37
CA SER A 93 -6.32 6.57 23.79
C SER A 93 -5.62 6.56 22.44
N ASP A 94 -4.87 5.50 22.12
CA ASP A 94 -4.21 5.32 20.82
C ASP A 94 -5.17 4.94 19.68
N GLY A 95 -6.39 4.48 20.01
CA GLY A 95 -7.42 4.12 19.03
C GLY A 95 -7.18 2.79 18.33
N MET A 96 -6.23 1.98 18.75
CA MET A 96 -5.89 0.70 18.11
C MET A 96 -6.78 -0.48 18.56
N GLY A 97 -7.96 -0.21 19.16
CA GLY A 97 -8.85 -1.26 19.63
C GLY A 97 -8.36 -1.96 20.90
N GLY A 98 -8.82 -3.20 21.13
CA GLY A 98 -8.43 -4.02 22.26
C GLY A 98 -9.23 -3.73 23.53
N GLU A 99 -8.62 -4.05 24.70
CA GLU A 99 -9.26 -3.89 26.01
C GLU A 99 -9.45 -2.41 26.37
N GLY A 100 -10.65 -2.06 26.79
CA GLY A 100 -11.03 -0.70 27.14
C GLY A 100 -10.71 -0.31 28.59
N PHE A 101 -11.06 0.93 28.91
CA PHE A 101 -10.92 1.46 30.28
C PHE A 101 -12.01 2.48 30.61
N ILE A 102 -12.22 2.70 31.89
CA ILE A 102 -13.14 3.74 32.40
C ILE A 102 -12.48 5.12 32.23
N SER A 103 -13.19 6.06 31.63
CA SER A 103 -12.75 7.44 31.44
C SER A 103 -13.96 8.39 31.41
N ASP A 104 -13.77 9.63 31.81
CA ASP A 104 -14.81 10.66 31.68
C ASP A 104 -15.14 11.01 30.22
N LYS A 105 -14.13 10.87 29.33
CA LYS A 105 -14.22 11.11 27.90
C LYS A 105 -13.56 9.95 27.15
N PRO A 106 -14.20 8.77 27.11
CA PRO A 106 -13.61 7.63 26.43
C PRO A 106 -13.60 7.87 24.93
N ARG A 107 -12.53 7.39 24.26
CA ARG A 107 -12.51 7.22 22.82
C ARG A 107 -13.46 6.07 22.47
N ALA A 108 -14.19 6.16 21.36
CA ALA A 108 -15.01 5.07 20.87
C ALA A 108 -14.17 4.06 20.09
N TRP A 109 -14.59 2.79 20.08
CA TRP A 109 -14.06 1.79 19.15
C TRP A 109 -14.66 1.99 17.76
N GLN A 110 -13.86 1.72 16.75
CA GLN A 110 -14.25 1.76 15.34
C GLN A 110 -14.96 0.47 14.93
N ILE A 111 -15.92 0.61 14.02
CA ILE A 111 -16.46 -0.46 13.18
C ILE A 111 -16.50 0.05 11.75
N THR A 112 -15.74 -0.56 10.87
CA THR A 112 -15.83 -0.28 9.43
C THR A 112 -16.94 -1.13 8.84
N THR A 113 -17.98 -0.49 8.25
CA THR A 113 -18.95 -1.23 7.43
C THR A 113 -18.59 -1.14 5.96
N TYR A 114 -18.81 -2.22 5.21
CA TYR A 114 -18.45 -2.32 3.81
C TYR A 114 -19.53 -3.02 2.97
N ALA A 115 -19.50 -2.80 1.66
CA ALA A 115 -20.46 -3.38 0.73
C ALA A 115 -20.50 -4.91 0.84
N ALA A 116 -21.69 -5.49 0.92
CA ALA A 116 -21.86 -6.92 1.18
C ALA A 116 -21.27 -7.82 0.07
N ASP A 117 -21.21 -7.30 -1.16
CA ASP A 117 -20.66 -7.93 -2.36
C ASP A 117 -19.20 -7.54 -2.66
N TYR A 118 -18.56 -6.77 -1.76
CA TYR A 118 -17.17 -6.35 -1.93
C TYR A 118 -16.23 -7.53 -2.07
N LYS A 119 -15.50 -7.54 -3.17
CA LYS A 119 -14.48 -8.52 -3.48
C LYS A 119 -13.21 -7.83 -3.97
N THR A 120 -12.09 -8.47 -3.76
CA THR A 120 -10.77 -8.06 -4.27
C THR A 120 -10.19 -9.18 -5.14
N PRO A 121 -9.32 -8.88 -6.10
CA PRO A 121 -8.69 -9.90 -6.94
C PRO A 121 -7.96 -10.97 -6.12
N GLU A 122 -8.28 -12.23 -6.34
CA GLU A 122 -7.76 -13.35 -5.52
C GLU A 122 -6.24 -13.49 -5.61
N TYR A 123 -5.66 -13.18 -6.77
CA TYR A 123 -4.21 -13.28 -6.96
C TYR A 123 -3.39 -12.38 -6.01
N LEU A 124 -4.01 -11.32 -5.42
CA LEU A 124 -3.35 -10.53 -4.37
C LEU A 124 -3.17 -11.33 -3.07
N ARG A 125 -4.11 -12.23 -2.76
CA ARG A 125 -4.03 -13.08 -1.57
C ARG A 125 -3.04 -14.23 -1.75
N HIS A 126 -2.94 -14.75 -2.98
CA HIS A 126 -2.18 -15.95 -3.30
C HIS A 126 -0.78 -15.67 -3.85
N GLY A 127 -0.47 -14.40 -4.08
CA GLY A 127 0.70 -13.98 -4.84
C GLY A 127 1.89 -13.52 -4.01
N VAL A 128 2.92 -13.18 -4.77
CA VAL A 128 4.12 -12.46 -4.36
C VAL A 128 4.34 -11.33 -5.35
N MET A 129 4.51 -10.12 -4.86
CA MET A 129 4.74 -8.93 -5.68
C MET A 129 6.23 -8.55 -5.70
N TYR A 130 6.66 -8.01 -6.84
CA TYR A 130 8.02 -7.52 -7.01
C TYR A 130 7.98 -6.15 -7.70
N GLN A 131 8.48 -5.13 -7.02
CA GLN A 131 8.53 -3.76 -7.53
C GLN A 131 9.80 -3.52 -8.33
N ILE A 132 9.67 -2.97 -9.54
CA ILE A 132 10.80 -2.66 -10.43
C ILE A 132 10.84 -1.16 -10.73
N PHE A 133 12.04 -0.55 -10.60
CA PHE A 133 12.37 0.74 -11.19
C PHE A 133 12.99 0.50 -12.57
N PRO A 134 12.25 0.74 -13.69
CA PRO A 134 12.58 0.19 -15.00
C PRO A 134 13.96 0.57 -15.55
N ASP A 135 14.38 1.83 -15.38
CA ASP A 135 15.68 2.32 -15.84
C ASP A 135 16.89 1.62 -15.17
N ARG A 136 16.67 0.98 -14.00
CA ARG A 136 17.72 0.48 -13.11
C ARG A 136 17.74 -1.05 -12.97
N PHE A 137 16.80 -1.77 -13.61
CA PHE A 137 16.67 -3.22 -13.41
C PHE A 137 17.51 -4.03 -14.42
N CYS A 138 17.23 -3.87 -15.71
CA CYS A 138 17.97 -4.59 -16.75
C CYS A 138 17.88 -3.88 -18.09
N LYS A 139 18.99 -3.80 -18.83
CA LYS A 139 19.01 -3.28 -20.19
C LYS A 139 19.10 -4.41 -21.21
N SER A 140 18.29 -4.32 -22.26
CA SER A 140 18.27 -5.29 -23.36
C SER A 140 19.46 -5.14 -24.33
N GLY A 141 20.13 -4.00 -24.31
CA GLY A 141 21.13 -3.61 -25.31
C GLY A 141 20.53 -3.03 -26.60
N LYS A 142 19.18 -2.86 -26.68
CA LYS A 142 18.58 -2.06 -27.73
C LYS A 142 19.00 -0.59 -27.56
N ASN A 143 19.30 0.09 -28.66
CA ASN A 143 19.52 1.53 -28.64
C ASN A 143 18.17 2.23 -28.59
N ASN A 144 17.61 2.38 -27.40
CA ASN A 144 16.44 3.19 -27.18
C ASN A 144 16.77 4.69 -27.38
N HIS A 145 15.76 5.48 -27.66
CA HIS A 145 15.96 6.91 -27.98
C HIS A 145 16.70 7.63 -26.83
N ARG A 146 17.77 8.36 -27.17
CA ARG A 146 18.51 9.20 -26.23
C ARG A 146 18.25 10.67 -26.52
N ARG A 147 17.99 11.46 -25.47
CA ARG A 147 17.80 12.91 -25.56
C ARG A 147 19.11 13.60 -25.20
N SER A 148 19.49 14.63 -25.96
CA SER A 148 20.78 15.32 -25.81
C SER A 148 20.94 16.06 -24.48
N GLU A 149 19.82 16.40 -23.83
CA GLU A 149 19.78 17.09 -22.53
C GLU A 149 19.92 16.16 -21.32
N ASN A 150 19.99 14.85 -21.53
CA ASN A 150 20.07 13.87 -20.47
C ASN A 150 21.51 13.36 -20.28
N TYR A 151 21.86 13.00 -19.06
CA TYR A 151 23.09 12.29 -18.73
C TYR A 151 22.85 10.79 -18.85
N TYR A 152 23.76 10.07 -19.52
CA TYR A 152 23.67 8.62 -19.68
C TYR A 152 24.93 7.97 -19.09
N HIS A 153 24.73 7.14 -18.07
CA HIS A 153 25.81 6.36 -17.48
C HIS A 153 26.36 5.35 -18.50
N GLU A 154 27.66 5.33 -18.66
CA GLU A 154 28.33 4.38 -19.56
C GLU A 154 28.47 3.01 -18.89
N ASN A 155 28.81 3.02 -17.58
CA ASN A 155 28.96 1.81 -16.80
C ASN A 155 27.68 1.56 -15.96
N TRP A 156 27.13 0.34 -16.10
CA TRP A 156 25.95 -0.11 -15.35
C TRP A 156 26.09 -0.06 -13.83
N ASN A 157 27.31 -0.19 -13.32
CA ASN A 157 27.60 -0.29 -11.89
C ASN A 157 27.96 1.07 -11.24
N GLU A 158 27.78 2.18 -11.95
CA GLU A 158 27.98 3.51 -11.36
C GLU A 158 26.94 3.81 -10.30
N THR A 159 27.25 4.77 -9.43
CA THR A 159 26.30 5.31 -8.44
C THR A 159 25.37 6.32 -9.12
N PRO A 160 24.06 6.31 -8.84
CA PRO A 160 23.15 7.35 -9.31
C PRO A 160 23.63 8.74 -8.92
N ILE A 161 23.42 9.72 -9.80
CA ILE A 161 23.83 11.11 -9.61
C ILE A 161 22.60 11.93 -9.24
N LEU A 162 22.67 12.63 -8.12
CA LEU A 162 21.57 13.49 -7.65
C LEU A 162 21.22 14.58 -8.67
N ILE A 163 22.25 15.32 -9.12
CA ILE A 163 22.12 16.40 -10.09
C ILE A 163 23.25 16.23 -11.10
N PRO A 164 22.97 15.78 -12.33
CA PRO A 164 23.97 15.72 -13.37
C PRO A 164 24.52 17.12 -13.71
N GLU A 165 25.81 17.19 -14.06
CA GLU A 165 26.48 18.43 -14.40
C GLU A 165 25.73 19.21 -15.50
N GLY A 166 25.52 20.50 -15.30
CA GLY A 166 24.82 21.40 -16.23
C GLY A 166 23.30 21.26 -16.23
N GLN A 167 22.71 20.61 -15.23
CA GLN A 167 21.27 20.47 -15.05
C GLN A 167 20.74 21.21 -13.81
N ASP A 168 19.43 21.43 -13.78
CA ASP A 168 18.72 22.06 -12.66
C ASP A 168 18.52 21.10 -11.49
N ASP A 169 18.35 21.62 -10.29
CA ASP A 169 18.29 20.88 -9.03
C ASP A 169 17.18 19.80 -8.93
N ASN A 170 16.17 19.84 -9.78
CA ASN A 170 15.01 18.93 -9.73
C ASN A 170 14.84 18.07 -10.99
N CYS A 171 15.90 17.81 -11.73
CA CYS A 171 15.73 17.21 -13.06
C CYS A 171 15.72 15.69 -13.10
N ALA A 172 16.35 14.98 -12.16
CA ALA A 172 16.46 13.50 -12.16
C ALA A 172 16.66 12.92 -13.57
N ARG A 173 17.71 13.39 -14.26
CA ARG A 173 17.95 13.08 -15.69
C ARG A 173 19.20 12.25 -15.93
N ASP A 174 19.60 11.49 -14.95
CA ASP A 174 20.64 10.47 -15.11
C ASP A 174 19.98 9.14 -15.46
N PHE A 175 20.38 8.54 -16.58
CA PHE A 175 19.81 7.31 -17.10
C PHE A 175 20.87 6.21 -17.21
N PHE A 176 20.50 4.98 -16.81
CA PHE A 176 21.32 3.79 -16.96
C PHE A 176 20.90 2.96 -18.18
N GLY A 177 19.71 3.17 -18.68
CA GLY A 177 19.21 2.54 -19.89
C GLY A 177 18.61 1.15 -19.68
N GLY A 178 18.08 0.85 -18.48
CA GLY A 178 17.17 -0.26 -18.30
C GLY A 178 15.89 -0.04 -19.13
N ASP A 179 15.30 -1.13 -19.61
CA ASP A 179 14.18 -1.06 -20.54
C ASP A 179 13.20 -2.24 -20.41
N LEU A 180 12.03 -2.15 -21.05
CA LEU A 180 10.98 -3.17 -20.99
C LEU A 180 11.45 -4.53 -21.52
N LYS A 181 12.25 -4.56 -22.58
CA LYS A 181 12.82 -5.81 -23.12
C LYS A 181 13.86 -6.42 -22.19
N GLY A 182 14.61 -5.60 -21.45
CA GLY A 182 15.48 -6.04 -20.38
C GLY A 182 14.69 -6.71 -19.26
N ILE A 183 13.56 -6.08 -18.82
CA ILE A 183 12.65 -6.68 -17.83
C ILE A 183 12.08 -8.00 -18.35
N GLU A 184 11.58 -8.03 -19.60
CA GLU A 184 11.04 -9.23 -20.24
C GLU A 184 12.04 -10.39 -20.23
N SER A 185 13.33 -10.11 -20.51
CA SER A 185 14.41 -11.10 -20.50
C SER A 185 14.67 -11.74 -19.13
N LYS A 186 14.17 -11.13 -18.05
CA LYS A 186 14.33 -11.56 -16.66
C LYS A 186 13.08 -12.16 -16.01
N LEU A 187 12.00 -12.31 -16.76
CA LEU A 187 10.75 -12.86 -16.24
C LEU A 187 10.91 -14.29 -15.71
N GLN A 188 11.75 -15.13 -16.34
CA GLN A 188 12.01 -16.48 -15.83
C GLN A 188 12.73 -16.44 -14.47
N TYR A 189 13.70 -15.54 -14.30
CA TYR A 189 14.36 -15.31 -13.01
C TYR A 189 13.35 -14.96 -11.90
N LEU A 190 12.41 -14.06 -12.20
CA LEU A 190 11.37 -13.64 -11.27
C LEU A 190 10.37 -14.76 -10.96
N LYS A 191 9.98 -15.54 -11.97
CA LYS A 191 9.15 -16.74 -11.78
C LYS A 191 9.81 -17.75 -10.86
N ASP A 192 11.10 -18.01 -11.05
CA ASP A 192 11.87 -18.96 -10.26
C ASP A 192 12.00 -18.54 -8.79
N MET A 193 11.89 -17.24 -8.50
CA MET A 193 11.77 -16.68 -7.14
C MET A 193 10.36 -16.78 -6.55
N GLY A 194 9.36 -17.21 -7.30
CA GLY A 194 7.98 -17.27 -6.84
C GLY A 194 7.13 -16.03 -7.13
N VAL A 195 7.68 -15.02 -7.83
CA VAL A 195 6.95 -13.79 -8.18
C VAL A 195 5.74 -14.08 -9.08
N THR A 196 4.60 -13.47 -8.77
CA THR A 196 3.35 -13.60 -9.51
C THR A 196 2.79 -12.26 -9.99
N VAL A 197 3.25 -11.15 -9.41
CA VAL A 197 2.85 -9.80 -9.80
C VAL A 197 4.09 -8.91 -9.89
N LEU A 198 4.26 -8.23 -11.02
CA LEU A 198 5.22 -7.14 -11.17
C LEU A 198 4.51 -5.81 -10.97
N TYR A 199 5.02 -4.98 -10.10
CA TYR A 199 4.68 -3.57 -10.03
C TYR A 199 5.80 -2.77 -10.68
N LEU A 200 5.50 -2.09 -11.78
CA LEU A 200 6.43 -1.21 -12.48
C LEU A 200 6.22 0.23 -12.02
N ASN A 201 7.28 0.89 -11.51
CA ASN A 201 7.29 2.35 -11.40
C ASN A 201 6.99 2.99 -12.76
N PRO A 202 6.61 4.29 -12.84
CA PRO A 202 6.04 4.88 -14.04
C PRO A 202 6.82 4.59 -15.33
N ILE A 203 6.11 4.23 -16.39
CA ILE A 203 6.69 3.86 -17.70
C ILE A 203 6.25 4.76 -18.84
N PHE A 204 5.33 5.72 -18.58
CA PHE A 204 4.83 6.63 -19.60
C PHE A 204 5.85 7.70 -19.96
N MET A 205 5.66 8.30 -21.14
CA MET A 205 6.50 9.38 -21.62
C MET A 205 6.67 10.45 -20.53
N ALA A 206 7.90 10.79 -20.21
CA ALA A 206 8.26 11.79 -19.22
C ALA A 206 9.65 12.36 -19.51
N ARG A 207 10.07 13.35 -18.75
CA ARG A 207 11.40 13.96 -18.88
C ARG A 207 12.41 13.36 -17.91
N SER A 208 11.96 13.01 -16.70
CA SER A 208 12.80 12.43 -15.65
C SER A 208 13.00 10.92 -15.78
N ASN A 209 13.99 10.38 -15.09
CA ASN A 209 14.25 8.95 -15.01
C ASN A 209 13.19 8.19 -14.19
N HIS A 210 12.53 8.88 -13.25
CA HIS A 210 11.46 8.31 -12.41
C HIS A 210 10.08 8.37 -13.07
N ARG A 211 9.87 9.26 -14.03
CA ARG A 211 8.63 9.42 -14.83
C ARG A 211 7.37 9.81 -14.05
N TYR A 212 7.53 10.31 -12.82
CA TYR A 212 6.41 10.91 -12.08
C TYR A 212 5.98 12.26 -12.68
N ASP A 213 6.78 12.87 -13.56
CA ASP A 213 6.46 14.04 -14.36
C ASP A 213 5.86 13.63 -15.73
N THR A 214 4.78 12.85 -15.70
CA THR A 214 4.16 12.30 -16.93
C THR A 214 3.90 13.37 -17.98
N ALA A 215 4.40 13.12 -19.20
CA ALA A 215 4.24 14.01 -20.35
C ALA A 215 3.15 13.56 -21.33
N ASP A 216 2.93 12.25 -21.45
CA ASP A 216 1.86 11.66 -22.26
C ASP A 216 1.45 10.32 -21.67
N TYR A 217 0.17 10.19 -21.25
CA TYR A 217 -0.37 8.95 -20.67
C TYR A 217 -0.63 7.85 -21.69
N MET A 218 -0.66 8.17 -22.99
CA MET A 218 -1.05 7.21 -24.04
C MET A 218 0.15 6.53 -24.72
N HIS A 219 1.37 6.89 -24.34
CA HIS A 219 2.59 6.33 -24.93
C HIS A 219 3.64 5.98 -23.88
N ILE A 220 4.29 4.84 -24.10
CA ILE A 220 5.47 4.42 -23.34
C ILE A 220 6.62 5.40 -23.58
N ASP A 221 7.41 5.69 -22.54
CA ASP A 221 8.64 6.48 -22.68
C ASP A 221 9.62 5.79 -23.63
N SER A 222 10.04 6.52 -24.65
CA SER A 222 10.96 6.02 -25.66
C SER A 222 12.33 5.54 -25.14
N HIS A 223 12.72 5.94 -23.91
CA HIS A 223 13.89 5.36 -23.24
C HIS A 223 13.65 3.91 -22.79
N LEU A 224 12.40 3.56 -22.48
CA LEU A 224 12.03 2.21 -22.03
C LEU A 224 11.64 1.28 -23.19
N GLY A 225 11.23 1.83 -24.31
CA GLY A 225 10.77 1.06 -25.47
C GLY A 225 9.52 1.65 -26.14
N THR A 226 8.65 0.78 -26.59
CA THR A 226 7.42 1.12 -27.32
C THR A 226 6.20 0.48 -26.66
N ASP A 227 5.00 0.91 -27.07
CA ASP A 227 3.73 0.29 -26.66
C ASP A 227 3.71 -1.21 -27.03
N GLU A 228 4.33 -1.60 -28.15
CA GLU A 228 4.48 -3.00 -28.55
C GLU A 228 5.42 -3.78 -27.62
N ASP A 229 6.50 -3.16 -27.13
CA ASP A 229 7.39 -3.79 -26.15
C ASP A 229 6.66 -4.04 -24.82
N PHE A 230 5.71 -3.15 -24.44
CA PHE A 230 4.87 -3.36 -23.27
C PHE A 230 3.89 -4.54 -23.45
N ARG A 231 3.18 -4.62 -24.59
CA ARG A 231 2.31 -5.77 -24.90
C ARG A 231 3.10 -7.08 -24.85
N SER A 232 4.26 -7.12 -25.50
CA SER A 232 5.15 -8.29 -25.49
C SER A 232 5.55 -8.71 -24.08
N LEU A 233 5.91 -7.73 -23.22
CA LEU A 233 6.21 -7.98 -21.80
C LEU A 233 5.01 -8.61 -21.08
N CYS A 234 3.81 -8.04 -21.24
CA CYS A 234 2.59 -8.54 -20.61
C CYS A 234 2.22 -9.95 -21.09
N GLU A 235 2.31 -10.21 -22.39
CA GLU A 235 2.04 -11.54 -22.97
C GLU A 235 3.03 -12.58 -22.46
N THR A 236 4.33 -12.27 -22.46
CA THR A 236 5.36 -13.19 -21.95
C THR A 236 5.19 -13.42 -20.45
N ALA A 237 4.91 -12.38 -19.67
CA ALA A 237 4.64 -12.48 -18.23
C ALA A 237 3.42 -13.38 -17.97
N LYS A 238 2.32 -13.19 -18.69
CA LYS A 238 1.10 -14.01 -18.59
C LYS A 238 1.36 -15.49 -18.84
N HIS A 239 2.17 -15.83 -19.85
CA HIS A 239 2.56 -17.23 -20.12
C HIS A 239 3.36 -17.86 -18.97
N LEU A 240 4.07 -17.05 -18.19
CA LEU A 240 4.81 -17.48 -17.01
C LEU A 240 3.99 -17.43 -15.71
N GLY A 241 2.72 -17.02 -15.79
CA GLY A 241 1.83 -16.86 -14.63
C GLY A 241 2.14 -15.60 -13.82
N ILE A 242 2.74 -14.58 -14.44
CA ILE A 242 3.06 -13.29 -13.83
C ILE A 242 2.12 -12.22 -14.43
N ARG A 243 1.57 -11.35 -13.57
CA ARG A 243 0.76 -10.19 -13.94
C ARG A 243 1.60 -8.92 -13.87
N VAL A 244 1.28 -7.92 -14.68
CA VAL A 244 2.01 -6.64 -14.69
C VAL A 244 1.07 -5.52 -14.27
N MET A 245 1.39 -4.82 -13.19
CA MET A 245 0.67 -3.68 -12.66
C MET A 245 1.42 -2.38 -12.96
N LEU A 246 0.70 -1.34 -13.35
CA LEU A 246 1.25 -0.03 -13.69
C LEU A 246 1.11 0.99 -12.57
N ASP A 247 1.98 2.00 -12.60
CA ASP A 247 1.91 3.18 -11.73
C ASP A 247 1.10 4.28 -12.39
N GLY A 248 0.05 4.75 -11.72
CA GLY A 248 -0.88 5.78 -12.18
C GLY A 248 -0.64 7.12 -11.49
N VAL A 249 0.10 8.01 -12.12
CA VAL A 249 0.36 9.37 -11.63
C VAL A 249 -0.72 10.31 -12.17
N PHE A 250 -1.86 10.38 -11.48
CA PHE A 250 -3.06 11.08 -12.00
C PHE A 250 -3.37 12.39 -11.24
N SER A 251 -2.58 12.74 -10.24
CA SER A 251 -2.74 13.98 -9.47
C SER A 251 -2.11 15.19 -10.13
N HIS A 252 -1.09 14.99 -10.98
CA HIS A 252 -0.33 16.05 -11.66
C HIS A 252 0.28 15.52 -12.97
N THR A 253 0.82 16.44 -13.79
CA THR A 253 1.62 16.11 -14.98
C THR A 253 2.96 16.82 -14.90
N GLY A 254 3.88 16.51 -15.80
CA GLY A 254 5.05 17.36 -16.03
C GLY A 254 4.65 18.71 -16.64
N GLU A 255 5.35 19.78 -16.27
CA GLU A 255 5.20 21.09 -16.96
C GLU A 255 5.56 20.99 -18.46
N ASP A 256 6.37 19.99 -18.82
CA ASP A 256 6.77 19.64 -20.17
C ASP A 256 5.96 18.43 -20.67
N SER A 257 4.66 18.52 -20.59
CA SER A 257 3.70 17.51 -21.08
C SER A 257 2.96 18.01 -22.31
N ILE A 258 2.38 17.11 -23.09
CA ILE A 258 1.50 17.49 -24.22
C ILE A 258 0.27 18.29 -23.78
N TYR A 259 -0.10 18.16 -22.50
CA TYR A 259 -1.27 18.80 -21.89
C TYR A 259 -0.96 20.21 -21.40
N PHE A 260 0.15 20.43 -20.69
CA PHE A 260 0.55 21.74 -20.15
C PHE A 260 1.44 22.50 -21.14
N ASN A 261 2.44 21.84 -21.73
CA ASN A 261 3.33 22.26 -22.82
C ASN A 261 3.99 23.63 -22.58
N ARG A 262 4.57 23.83 -21.39
CA ARG A 262 5.15 25.12 -20.99
C ARG A 262 6.23 25.61 -21.97
N PHE A 263 7.03 24.70 -22.51
CA PHE A 263 8.18 25.03 -23.36
C PHE A 263 7.88 24.93 -24.87
N GLY A 264 6.65 24.62 -25.25
CA GLY A 264 6.26 24.50 -26.66
C GLY A 264 6.98 23.38 -27.44
N ARG A 265 7.36 22.29 -26.73
CA ARG A 265 8.10 21.17 -27.35
C ARG A 265 7.20 20.20 -28.10
N PHE A 266 5.93 20.22 -27.83
CA PHE A 266 4.94 19.37 -28.48
C PHE A 266 4.10 20.16 -29.49
N PRO A 267 3.59 19.53 -30.55
CA PRO A 267 2.75 20.20 -31.56
C PRO A 267 1.37 20.58 -31.03
N THR A 268 0.97 20.07 -29.86
CA THR A 268 -0.29 20.41 -29.21
C THR A 268 -0.25 21.81 -28.62
N VAL A 269 -1.38 22.50 -28.57
CA VAL A 269 -1.53 23.75 -27.82
C VAL A 269 -1.86 23.39 -26.38
N GLY A 270 -0.86 23.44 -25.50
CA GLY A 270 -1.02 23.12 -24.09
C GLY A 270 -1.73 24.22 -23.29
N ALA A 271 -2.13 23.86 -22.06
CA ALA A 271 -2.83 24.76 -21.14
C ALA A 271 -2.03 26.04 -20.82
N CYS A 272 -0.69 25.95 -20.72
CA CYS A 272 0.18 27.08 -20.44
C CYS A 272 0.34 28.05 -21.63
N GLN A 273 0.02 27.60 -22.87
CA GLN A 273 0.21 28.37 -24.09
C GLN A 273 -1.04 29.16 -24.51
N SER A 274 -2.23 28.68 -24.15
CA SER A 274 -3.49 29.32 -24.53
C SER A 274 -4.64 28.97 -23.60
N THR A 275 -5.40 29.97 -23.20
CA THR A 275 -6.68 29.78 -22.49
C THR A 275 -7.75 29.12 -23.36
N GLN A 276 -7.51 28.99 -24.68
CA GLN A 276 -8.38 28.25 -25.64
C GLN A 276 -7.93 26.80 -25.83
N SER A 277 -6.85 26.37 -25.16
CA SER A 277 -6.44 24.97 -25.19
C SER A 277 -7.54 24.06 -24.62
N PRO A 278 -7.80 22.89 -25.23
CA PRO A 278 -8.73 21.91 -24.66
C PRO A 278 -8.29 21.43 -23.28
N TYR A 279 -7.01 21.55 -22.96
CA TYR A 279 -6.43 21.17 -21.68
C TYR A 279 -6.43 22.29 -20.62
N TYR A 280 -6.78 23.54 -21.00
CA TYR A 280 -6.79 24.67 -20.07
C TYR A 280 -7.67 24.39 -18.82
N PRO A 281 -8.88 23.81 -18.93
CA PRO A 281 -9.72 23.50 -17.77
C PRO A 281 -9.17 22.43 -16.83
N TRP A 282 -8.14 21.68 -17.27
CA TRP A 282 -7.52 20.62 -16.47
C TRP A 282 -6.64 21.14 -15.34
N TYR A 283 -6.27 22.44 -15.39
CA TYR A 283 -5.35 23.09 -14.47
C TYR A 283 -5.97 24.34 -13.86
N GLN A 284 -5.57 24.66 -12.63
CA GLN A 284 -6.05 25.85 -11.94
C GLN A 284 -4.95 26.91 -11.93
N PHE A 285 -5.15 27.99 -12.69
CA PHE A 285 -4.25 29.13 -12.73
C PHE A 285 -4.68 30.17 -11.71
N LYS A 286 -3.73 30.63 -10.87
CA LYS A 286 -3.88 31.80 -9.99
C LYS A 286 -3.64 33.10 -10.77
N ARG A 287 -2.59 33.10 -11.58
CA ARG A 287 -2.28 34.16 -12.56
C ARG A 287 -1.70 33.54 -13.82
N TYR A 288 -2.47 33.55 -14.88
CA TYR A 288 -2.07 32.99 -16.16
C TYR A 288 -0.89 33.76 -16.82
N PRO A 289 0.11 33.08 -17.42
CA PRO A 289 0.28 31.62 -17.44
C PRO A 289 1.24 31.10 -16.34
N ASP A 290 1.80 31.97 -15.49
CA ASP A 290 2.98 31.70 -14.70
C ASP A 290 2.69 31.18 -13.28
N GLU A 291 1.51 31.47 -12.72
CA GLU A 291 1.13 31.03 -11.38
C GLU A 291 -0.06 30.05 -11.46
N TYR A 292 0.16 28.83 -11.06
CA TYR A 292 -0.82 27.72 -11.09
C TYR A 292 -0.67 26.82 -9.89
N GLU A 293 -1.71 26.04 -9.61
CA GLU A 293 -1.62 25.01 -8.59
C GLU A 293 -0.65 23.92 -9.06
N CYS A 294 0.22 23.49 -8.14
CA CYS A 294 1.23 22.49 -8.42
C CYS A 294 1.37 21.54 -7.22
N TRP A 295 1.83 20.33 -7.49
CA TRP A 295 2.01 19.31 -6.48
C TRP A 295 3.05 19.76 -5.45
N TRP A 296 2.63 19.91 -4.20
CA TRP A 296 3.45 20.32 -3.03
C TRP A 296 4.38 21.52 -3.25
N GLY A 297 4.00 22.44 -4.14
CA GLY A 297 4.79 23.62 -4.45
C GLY A 297 5.86 23.44 -5.53
N PHE A 298 5.96 22.25 -6.12
CA PHE A 298 6.88 21.98 -7.24
C PHE A 298 6.28 22.47 -8.57
N HIS A 299 6.75 23.62 -9.04
CA HIS A 299 6.26 24.21 -10.30
C HIS A 299 6.46 23.32 -11.52
N THR A 300 7.42 22.40 -11.47
CA THR A 300 7.64 21.41 -12.52
C THR A 300 6.52 20.37 -12.64
N LEU A 301 5.60 20.32 -11.65
CA LEU A 301 4.52 19.34 -11.51
C LEU A 301 3.16 20.04 -11.37
N PRO A 302 2.60 20.66 -12.46
CA PRO A 302 1.28 21.29 -12.42
C PRO A 302 0.20 20.29 -12.02
N ALA A 303 -0.59 20.65 -10.99
CA ALA A 303 -1.65 19.81 -10.44
C ALA A 303 -2.87 19.77 -11.37
N MET A 304 -3.44 18.56 -11.53
CA MET A 304 -4.66 18.34 -12.31
C MET A 304 -5.89 18.68 -11.48
N ASP A 305 -6.91 19.26 -12.10
CA ASP A 305 -8.23 19.37 -11.52
C ASP A 305 -9.00 18.04 -11.68
N LYS A 306 -9.01 17.23 -10.61
CA LYS A 306 -9.66 15.92 -10.56
C LYS A 306 -11.19 15.99 -10.72
N GLU A 307 -11.79 17.18 -10.56
CA GLU A 307 -13.21 17.39 -10.75
C GLU A 307 -13.57 17.87 -12.16
N CYS A 308 -12.57 18.25 -12.96
CA CYS A 308 -12.78 18.65 -14.36
C CYS A 308 -13.36 17.50 -15.19
N GLU A 309 -14.54 17.69 -15.76
CA GLU A 309 -15.25 16.63 -16.50
C GLU A 309 -14.51 16.16 -17.74
N SER A 310 -13.86 17.08 -18.51
CA SER A 310 -13.13 16.69 -19.70
C SER A 310 -11.83 15.92 -19.37
N TYR A 311 -11.19 16.18 -18.20
CA TYR A 311 -10.09 15.38 -17.71
C TYR A 311 -10.57 13.98 -17.28
N ARG A 312 -11.66 13.92 -16.53
CA ARG A 312 -12.25 12.64 -16.10
C ARG A 312 -12.70 11.79 -17.30
N ASP A 313 -13.30 12.42 -18.31
CA ASP A 313 -13.69 11.74 -19.54
C ASP A 313 -12.47 11.19 -20.26
N TYR A 314 -11.40 11.97 -20.40
CA TYR A 314 -10.12 11.51 -20.97
C TYR A 314 -9.53 10.31 -20.22
N MET A 315 -9.66 10.28 -18.91
CA MET A 315 -9.13 9.19 -18.09
C MET A 315 -10.00 7.92 -18.12
N PHE A 316 -11.34 8.04 -18.16
CA PHE A 316 -12.26 6.96 -17.81
C PHE A 316 -13.22 6.50 -18.91
N ASN A 317 -13.33 7.25 -20.04
CA ASN A 317 -14.21 6.85 -21.13
C ASN A 317 -13.76 5.49 -21.74
N GLU A 318 -14.50 4.99 -22.73
CA GLU A 318 -14.23 3.68 -23.34
C GLU A 318 -12.80 3.56 -23.91
N ASN A 319 -12.25 4.66 -24.45
CA ASN A 319 -10.90 4.74 -24.98
C ASN A 319 -9.94 5.52 -24.06
N GLY A 320 -10.39 5.79 -22.83
CA GLY A 320 -9.62 6.55 -21.85
C GLY A 320 -8.40 5.80 -21.34
N VAL A 321 -7.47 6.56 -20.79
CA VAL A 321 -6.14 6.09 -20.36
C VAL A 321 -6.23 4.83 -19.49
N VAL A 322 -7.10 4.84 -18.49
CA VAL A 322 -7.17 3.76 -17.49
C VAL A 322 -7.59 2.43 -18.14
N ARG A 323 -8.60 2.47 -19.01
CA ARG A 323 -9.10 1.28 -19.71
C ARG A 323 -8.18 0.82 -20.82
N HIS A 324 -7.54 1.77 -21.52
CA HIS A 324 -6.60 1.48 -22.59
C HIS A 324 -5.48 0.54 -22.10
N TRP A 325 -4.79 0.88 -21.04
CA TRP A 325 -3.65 0.09 -20.56
C TRP A 325 -4.05 -1.24 -19.93
N VAL A 326 -5.26 -1.38 -19.37
CA VAL A 326 -5.78 -2.69 -18.95
C VAL A 326 -5.99 -3.59 -20.19
N ARG A 327 -6.54 -3.07 -21.29
CA ARG A 327 -6.65 -3.79 -22.56
C ARG A 327 -5.30 -4.17 -23.16
N GLU A 328 -4.29 -3.33 -22.99
CA GLU A 328 -2.92 -3.58 -23.44
C GLU A 328 -2.18 -4.62 -22.58
N GLY A 329 -2.79 -5.12 -21.49
CA GLY A 329 -2.29 -6.24 -20.70
C GLY A 329 -1.93 -5.93 -19.25
N SER A 330 -2.12 -4.69 -18.78
CA SER A 330 -1.96 -4.38 -17.36
C SER A 330 -3.01 -5.08 -16.51
N CYS A 331 -2.63 -5.66 -15.37
CA CYS A 331 -3.56 -6.22 -14.39
C CYS A 331 -4.15 -5.15 -13.45
N GLY A 332 -3.94 -3.87 -13.72
CA GLY A 332 -4.47 -2.76 -12.93
C GLY A 332 -3.45 -1.69 -12.60
N TRP A 333 -3.75 -0.92 -11.56
CA TRP A 333 -3.06 0.32 -11.26
C TRP A 333 -2.64 0.41 -9.79
N ARG A 334 -1.40 0.79 -9.53
CA ARG A 334 -1.00 1.45 -8.27
C ARG A 334 -1.19 2.94 -8.48
N LEU A 335 -1.89 3.59 -7.58
CA LEU A 335 -2.17 5.03 -7.65
C LEU A 335 -1.18 5.81 -6.81
N ASP A 336 -0.42 6.66 -7.47
CA ASP A 336 0.49 7.61 -6.85
C ASP A 336 -0.29 8.57 -5.95
N VAL A 337 0.17 8.74 -4.71
CA VAL A 337 -0.42 9.60 -3.68
C VAL A 337 -1.95 9.58 -3.73
N ALA A 338 -2.57 8.46 -3.37
CA ALA A 338 -4.03 8.28 -3.49
C ALA A 338 -4.84 9.36 -2.75
N ASP A 339 -4.25 9.97 -1.72
CA ASP A 339 -4.86 11.08 -0.97
C ASP A 339 -5.07 12.36 -1.81
N GLU A 340 -4.28 12.54 -2.86
CA GLU A 340 -4.43 13.67 -3.81
C GLU A 340 -5.62 13.50 -4.77
N LEU A 341 -6.16 12.28 -4.87
CA LEU A 341 -7.29 11.96 -5.72
C LEU A 341 -8.58 12.09 -4.92
N SER A 342 -9.60 12.80 -5.45
CA SER A 342 -10.89 12.92 -4.77
C SER A 342 -11.61 11.56 -4.71
N MET A 343 -12.50 11.38 -3.73
CA MET A 343 -13.30 10.16 -3.62
C MET A 343 -14.16 9.91 -4.87
N ARG A 344 -14.64 10.97 -5.51
CA ARG A 344 -15.37 10.89 -6.78
C ARG A 344 -14.46 10.37 -7.92
N PHE A 345 -13.21 10.84 -7.99
CA PHE A 345 -12.25 10.38 -8.99
C PHE A 345 -11.92 8.90 -8.79
N LEU A 346 -11.65 8.48 -7.55
CA LEU A 346 -11.33 7.09 -7.20
C LEU A 346 -12.48 6.13 -7.54
N ARG A 347 -13.74 6.51 -7.28
CA ARG A 347 -14.91 5.71 -7.66
C ARG A 347 -15.00 5.53 -9.16
N SER A 348 -14.87 6.62 -9.92
CA SER A 348 -14.90 6.55 -11.39
C SER A 348 -13.75 5.75 -11.97
N LEU A 349 -12.55 5.86 -11.38
CA LEU A 349 -11.39 5.08 -11.77
C LEU A 349 -11.66 3.58 -11.55
N ARG A 350 -12.12 3.20 -10.34
CA ARG A 350 -12.47 1.81 -10.05
C ARG A 350 -13.54 1.28 -11.02
N GLU A 351 -14.61 2.05 -11.25
CA GLU A 351 -15.67 1.66 -12.19
C GLU A 351 -15.11 1.42 -13.59
N ALA A 352 -14.23 2.30 -14.07
CA ALA A 352 -13.61 2.15 -15.38
C ALA A 352 -12.70 0.91 -15.46
N VAL A 353 -11.87 0.67 -14.43
CA VAL A 353 -10.99 -0.51 -14.34
C VAL A 353 -11.80 -1.78 -14.34
N LYS A 354 -12.79 -1.88 -13.44
CA LYS A 354 -13.62 -3.10 -13.27
C LYS A 354 -14.54 -3.37 -14.46
N LYS A 355 -14.87 -2.36 -15.23
CA LYS A 355 -15.61 -2.48 -16.49
C LYS A 355 -14.77 -3.13 -17.60
N GLU A 356 -13.46 -2.93 -17.57
CA GLU A 356 -12.54 -3.51 -18.56
C GLU A 356 -12.12 -4.93 -18.17
N ASP A 357 -11.76 -5.14 -16.90
CA ASP A 357 -11.43 -6.43 -16.32
C ASP A 357 -11.84 -6.43 -14.83
N GLU A 358 -12.77 -7.30 -14.44
CA GLU A 358 -13.26 -7.42 -13.06
C GLU A 358 -12.12 -7.80 -12.09
N ASP A 359 -11.13 -8.54 -12.56
CA ASP A 359 -9.95 -8.95 -11.79
C ASP A 359 -8.82 -7.91 -11.80
N ALA A 360 -8.93 -6.82 -12.54
CA ALA A 360 -7.90 -5.78 -12.51
C ALA A 360 -7.91 -5.03 -11.17
N VAL A 361 -6.72 -4.81 -10.58
CA VAL A 361 -6.57 -4.22 -9.26
C VAL A 361 -6.54 -2.69 -9.28
N VAL A 362 -7.09 -2.08 -8.23
CA VAL A 362 -6.87 -0.66 -7.89
C VAL A 362 -6.21 -0.61 -6.51
N LEU A 363 -4.89 -0.34 -6.50
CA LEU A 363 -4.07 -0.27 -5.30
C LEU A 363 -3.64 1.18 -5.05
N GLY A 364 -3.82 1.70 -3.84
CA GLY A 364 -3.46 3.09 -3.51
C GLY A 364 -2.16 3.20 -2.72
N GLU A 365 -1.38 4.23 -2.99
CA GLU A 365 -0.35 4.67 -2.05
C GLU A 365 -1.02 5.47 -0.93
N VAL A 366 -1.03 4.90 0.27
CA VAL A 366 -1.55 5.51 1.50
C VAL A 366 -0.56 5.24 2.62
N TRP A 367 -0.13 6.29 3.32
CA TRP A 367 0.96 6.21 4.29
C TRP A 367 0.50 5.90 5.73
N GLU A 368 -0.78 6.12 6.01
CA GLU A 368 -1.38 5.92 7.33
C GLU A 368 -2.47 4.84 7.27
N ASP A 369 -3.23 4.70 8.38
CA ASP A 369 -4.37 3.79 8.42
C ASP A 369 -5.44 4.17 7.40
N ALA A 370 -5.63 3.32 6.39
CA ALA A 370 -6.56 3.54 5.29
C ALA A 370 -8.04 3.36 5.69
N SER A 371 -8.34 2.86 6.91
CA SER A 371 -9.71 2.58 7.33
C SER A 371 -10.48 3.82 7.77
N HIS A 372 -9.79 4.85 8.26
CA HIS A 372 -10.42 6.07 8.83
C HIS A 372 -9.59 7.35 8.62
N LYS A 373 -8.84 7.42 7.54
CA LYS A 373 -8.00 8.59 7.24
C LYS A 373 -8.84 9.78 6.83
N GLU A 374 -8.50 10.97 7.34
CA GLU A 374 -8.97 12.24 6.83
C GLU A 374 -7.83 12.91 6.04
N ALA A 375 -8.10 13.31 4.81
CA ALA A 375 -7.16 14.03 3.98
C ALA A 375 -7.89 15.11 3.17
N TYR A 376 -7.28 16.30 3.06
CA TYR A 376 -7.85 17.45 2.34
C TYR A 376 -9.27 17.83 2.82
N GLY A 377 -9.58 17.65 4.11
CA GLY A 377 -10.88 17.96 4.71
C GLY A 377 -11.99 16.98 4.34
N GLU A 378 -11.64 15.83 3.77
CA GLU A 378 -12.58 14.77 3.39
C GLU A 378 -12.19 13.44 4.09
N MET A 379 -13.20 12.77 4.68
CA MET A 379 -13.02 11.41 5.20
C MET A 379 -12.81 10.44 4.04
N ARG A 380 -11.70 9.70 4.07
CA ARG A 380 -11.34 8.75 3.03
C ARG A 380 -11.96 7.37 3.29
N CYS A 381 -12.70 6.87 2.32
CA CYS A 381 -13.41 5.58 2.39
C CYS A 381 -12.73 4.55 1.48
N TYR A 382 -11.43 4.30 1.70
CA TYR A 382 -10.60 3.49 0.79
C TYR A 382 -10.97 2.01 0.78
N CYS A 383 -11.44 1.46 1.89
CA CYS A 383 -11.66 0.02 2.05
C CYS A 383 -13.13 -0.41 2.12
N GLN A 384 -14.07 0.46 1.74
CA GLN A 384 -15.51 0.20 1.88
C GLN A 384 -16.15 -0.53 0.68
N GLY A 385 -15.40 -0.73 -0.41
CA GLY A 385 -15.83 -1.56 -1.54
C GLY A 385 -16.04 -0.81 -2.86
N ASP A 386 -15.99 0.52 -2.87
CA ASP A 386 -16.28 1.36 -4.04
C ASP A 386 -15.08 2.15 -4.59
N THR A 387 -13.89 2.00 -3.99
CA THR A 387 -12.69 2.76 -4.35
C THR A 387 -11.46 1.89 -4.60
N LEU A 388 -10.80 1.38 -3.54
CA LEU A 388 -9.56 0.61 -3.66
C LEU A 388 -9.79 -0.87 -3.36
N ASP A 389 -8.95 -1.72 -3.94
CA ASP A 389 -8.85 -3.15 -3.60
C ASP A 389 -7.76 -3.41 -2.56
N SER A 390 -6.77 -2.52 -2.49
CA SER A 390 -5.57 -2.67 -1.66
C SER A 390 -4.90 -1.31 -1.45
N VAL A 391 -3.99 -1.26 -0.49
CA VAL A 391 -3.05 -0.15 -0.29
C VAL A 391 -1.64 -0.67 0.01
N MET A 392 -0.63 0.18 -0.23
CA MET A 392 0.73 -0.04 0.26
C MET A 392 0.73 0.06 1.78
N ASN A 393 1.03 -1.04 2.49
CA ASN A 393 0.92 -1.14 3.94
C ASN A 393 2.14 -0.52 4.65
N TYR A 394 2.34 0.79 4.47
CA TYR A 394 3.39 1.54 5.15
C TYR A 394 3.29 1.48 6.68
N PRO A 395 2.08 1.52 7.31
CA PRO A 395 2.00 1.37 8.76
C PRO A 395 2.62 0.07 9.29
N LEU A 396 2.41 -1.06 8.61
CA LEU A 396 3.03 -2.33 8.97
C LEU A 396 4.54 -2.29 8.78
N ARG A 397 5.01 -1.72 7.65
CA ARG A 397 6.44 -1.56 7.37
C ARG A 397 7.15 -0.78 8.47
N GLU A 398 6.62 0.36 8.87
CA GLU A 398 7.23 1.21 9.91
C GLU A 398 7.21 0.50 11.28
N ALA A 399 6.10 -0.14 11.67
CA ALA A 399 6.03 -0.89 12.92
C ALA A 399 6.98 -2.10 12.93
N ALA A 400 7.16 -2.79 11.81
CA ALA A 400 8.12 -3.87 11.67
C ALA A 400 9.57 -3.35 11.78
N ASN A 401 9.90 -2.25 11.11
CA ASN A 401 11.20 -1.60 11.26
C ASN A 401 11.48 -1.23 12.72
N ASP A 402 10.52 -0.62 13.42
CA ASP A 402 10.65 -0.26 14.82
C ASP A 402 10.82 -1.48 15.72
N PHE A 403 10.16 -2.59 15.43
CA PHE A 403 10.36 -3.85 16.13
C PHE A 403 11.77 -4.41 15.91
N PHE A 404 12.20 -4.56 14.66
CA PHE A 404 13.51 -5.14 14.35
C PHE A 404 14.68 -4.25 14.82
N THR A 405 14.50 -2.94 14.88
CA THR A 405 15.50 -2.00 15.40
C THR A 405 15.41 -1.78 16.92
N GLY A 406 14.45 -2.42 17.59
CA GLY A 406 14.31 -2.37 19.06
C GLY A 406 13.65 -1.10 19.60
N LYS A 407 13.04 -0.29 18.74
CA LYS A 407 12.28 0.92 19.14
C LYS A 407 10.91 0.58 19.72
N THR A 408 10.35 -0.58 19.35
CA THR A 408 9.13 -1.13 19.95
C THR A 408 9.31 -2.60 20.29
N THR A 409 8.38 -3.16 21.08
CA THR A 409 8.35 -4.58 21.44
C THR A 409 7.46 -5.38 20.49
N SER A 410 7.52 -6.71 20.59
CA SER A 410 6.58 -7.62 19.90
C SER A 410 5.12 -7.30 20.24
N ALA A 411 4.83 -6.90 21.47
CA ALA A 411 3.49 -6.46 21.89
C ALA A 411 3.04 -5.19 21.14
N GLY A 412 3.96 -4.24 20.88
CA GLY A 412 3.68 -3.06 20.09
C GLY A 412 3.37 -3.39 18.62
N LEU A 413 4.16 -4.26 18.00
CA LEU A 413 3.90 -4.74 16.63
C LEU A 413 2.60 -5.53 16.54
N LYS A 414 2.36 -6.47 17.48
CA LYS A 414 1.08 -7.18 17.60
C LYS A 414 -0.10 -6.22 17.64
N ARG A 415 0.00 -5.14 18.41
CA ARG A 415 -1.07 -4.18 18.57
C ARG A 415 -1.48 -3.52 17.25
N LEU A 416 -0.52 -3.14 16.40
CA LEU A 416 -0.82 -2.64 15.06
C LEU A 416 -1.48 -3.71 14.17
N ILE A 417 -0.92 -4.93 14.12
CA ILE A 417 -1.45 -6.01 13.29
C ILE A 417 -2.91 -6.32 13.68
N MET A 418 -3.20 -6.39 14.99
CA MET A 418 -4.55 -6.63 15.49
C MET A 418 -5.50 -5.47 15.19
N SER A 419 -5.02 -4.22 15.23
CA SER A 419 -5.81 -3.04 14.84
C SER A 419 -6.19 -3.09 13.36
N GLN A 420 -5.25 -3.45 12.47
CA GLN A 420 -5.54 -3.62 11.04
C GLN A 420 -6.54 -4.75 10.80
N GLN A 421 -6.38 -5.90 11.48
CA GLN A 421 -7.33 -7.02 11.39
C GLN A 421 -8.74 -6.63 11.86
N GLU A 422 -8.84 -5.78 12.88
CA GLU A 422 -10.11 -5.29 13.42
C GLU A 422 -10.81 -4.30 12.48
N ASN A 423 -10.03 -3.37 11.88
CA ASN A 423 -10.57 -2.21 11.19
C ASN A 423 -10.74 -2.41 9.68
N TYR A 424 -9.96 -3.30 9.06
CA TYR A 424 -10.06 -3.52 7.62
C TYR A 424 -11.03 -4.66 7.28
N PRO A 425 -11.88 -4.50 6.25
CA PRO A 425 -12.65 -5.61 5.68
C PRO A 425 -11.76 -6.78 5.30
N ALA A 426 -12.18 -8.02 5.54
CA ALA A 426 -11.38 -9.19 5.22
C ALA A 426 -10.90 -9.21 3.75
N PRO A 427 -11.73 -8.91 2.72
CA PRO A 427 -11.24 -8.83 1.35
C PRO A 427 -10.07 -7.85 1.18
N PHE A 428 -10.14 -6.68 1.82
CA PHE A 428 -9.11 -5.66 1.75
C PHE A 428 -7.85 -6.05 2.55
N TYR A 429 -8.03 -6.53 3.79
CA TYR A 429 -6.94 -6.93 4.68
C TYR A 429 -6.07 -8.04 4.08
N TYR A 430 -6.72 -9.03 3.47
CA TYR A 430 -6.04 -10.15 2.81
C TYR A 430 -5.47 -9.78 1.43
N SER A 431 -5.63 -8.54 0.99
CA SER A 431 -5.10 -8.01 -0.27
C SER A 431 -4.07 -6.89 -0.08
N LEU A 432 -3.75 -6.51 1.18
CA LEU A 432 -2.77 -5.45 1.46
C LEU A 432 -1.40 -5.73 0.84
N MET A 433 -0.77 -4.72 0.26
CA MET A 433 0.61 -4.82 -0.22
C MET A 433 1.58 -4.65 0.96
N ASN A 434 2.09 -5.76 1.49
CA ASN A 434 3.04 -5.77 2.60
C ASN A 434 4.47 -5.62 2.07
N LEU A 435 5.04 -4.43 2.19
CA LEU A 435 6.33 -4.08 1.59
C LEU A 435 7.46 -4.03 2.63
N CYS A 436 8.65 -4.49 2.26
CA CYS A 436 9.89 -4.31 3.03
C CYS A 436 10.57 -2.98 2.70
N GLY A 437 10.61 -2.63 1.42
CA GLY A 437 11.22 -1.43 0.86
C GLY A 437 10.44 -0.88 -0.32
N SER A 438 10.81 0.31 -0.78
CA SER A 438 10.28 0.94 -1.98
C SER A 438 11.29 1.91 -2.58
N HIS A 439 10.98 2.47 -3.75
CA HIS A 439 11.80 3.49 -4.42
C HIS A 439 11.85 4.84 -3.68
N ASP A 440 11.00 5.05 -2.67
CA ASP A 440 10.90 6.29 -1.87
C ASP A 440 11.60 6.19 -0.51
N ARG A 441 12.19 5.04 -0.20
CA ARG A 441 12.81 4.79 1.09
C ARG A 441 14.24 4.25 0.94
N PRO A 442 15.12 4.49 1.91
CA PRO A 442 16.39 3.78 1.96
C PRO A 442 16.18 2.27 1.89
N ARG A 443 17.14 1.55 1.31
CA ARG A 443 17.08 0.09 1.17
C ARG A 443 16.81 -0.60 2.50
N ALA A 444 16.02 -1.66 2.47
CA ALA A 444 15.57 -2.36 3.67
C ALA A 444 16.75 -2.78 4.57
N ILE A 445 17.81 -3.31 4.00
CA ILE A 445 19.02 -3.71 4.75
C ILE A 445 19.66 -2.53 5.51
N ASN A 446 19.68 -1.34 4.91
CA ASN A 446 20.19 -0.11 5.54
C ASN A 446 19.32 0.36 6.71
N VAL A 447 17.99 0.31 6.53
CA VAL A 447 17.04 0.69 7.59
C VAL A 447 17.18 -0.27 8.78
N LEU A 448 17.25 -1.56 8.50
CA LEU A 448 17.28 -2.61 9.52
C LEU A 448 18.59 -2.68 10.32
N CYS A 449 19.71 -2.21 9.78
CA CYS A 449 20.94 -2.01 10.55
C CYS A 449 21.13 -0.57 11.07
N GLU A 450 20.14 0.30 10.88
CA GLU A 450 20.14 1.70 11.33
C GLU A 450 21.26 2.55 10.70
N ARG A 451 21.60 2.26 9.44
CA ARG A 451 22.65 2.94 8.66
C ARG A 451 22.09 3.47 7.33
N THR A 452 21.25 4.51 7.42
CA THR A 452 20.66 5.19 6.25
C THR A 452 21.50 6.37 5.75
N TRP A 453 22.53 6.77 6.52
CA TRP A 453 23.43 7.90 6.25
C TRP A 453 22.71 9.24 6.11
N GLU A 454 21.52 9.39 6.69
CA GLU A 454 20.79 10.66 6.71
C GLU A 454 21.51 11.78 7.51
N ASP A 455 22.45 11.40 8.38
CA ASP A 455 23.37 12.27 9.10
C ASP A 455 24.50 12.83 8.23
N LYS A 456 24.65 12.32 6.99
CA LYS A 456 25.71 12.75 6.04
C LYS A 456 25.16 13.78 5.05
N PRO A 457 26.05 14.61 4.45
CA PRO A 457 25.67 15.49 3.35
C PRO A 457 24.96 14.69 2.24
N TYR A 458 23.85 15.24 1.76
CA TYR A 458 22.97 14.50 0.83
C TYR A 458 23.71 14.03 -0.43
N GLN A 459 24.60 14.86 -0.98
CA GLN A 459 25.38 14.57 -2.19
C GLN A 459 26.38 13.44 -2.01
N GLU A 460 26.83 13.20 -0.77
CA GLU A 460 27.87 12.22 -0.45
C GLU A 460 27.29 10.84 -0.10
N ARG A 461 25.99 10.74 0.15
CA ARG A 461 25.33 9.52 0.66
C ARG A 461 25.54 8.30 -0.25
N GLY A 462 25.73 8.51 -1.54
CA GLY A 462 25.99 7.45 -2.51
C GLY A 462 27.37 6.78 -2.38
N GLU A 463 28.32 7.39 -1.66
CA GLU A 463 29.69 6.90 -1.49
C GLU A 463 29.83 5.92 -0.32
N TYR A 464 28.90 5.99 0.64
CA TYR A 464 28.96 5.16 1.84
C TYR A 464 28.50 3.73 1.57
N ARG A 465 29.11 2.80 2.30
CA ARG A 465 28.77 1.37 2.29
C ARG A 465 28.72 0.85 3.73
N LEU A 466 27.91 -0.18 3.95
CA LEU A 466 27.85 -0.86 5.24
C LEU A 466 29.14 -1.62 5.51
N THR A 467 29.58 -1.63 6.77
CA THR A 467 30.62 -2.56 7.22
C THR A 467 30.10 -4.01 7.15
N GLU A 468 30.98 -4.99 7.24
CA GLU A 468 30.58 -6.41 7.26
C GLU A 468 29.63 -6.74 8.41
N GLU A 469 29.86 -6.14 9.59
CA GLU A 469 29.03 -6.32 10.79
C GLU A 469 27.64 -5.68 10.62
N GLU A 470 27.58 -4.45 10.10
CA GLU A 470 26.32 -3.75 9.80
C GLU A 470 25.52 -4.51 8.74
N TYR A 471 26.21 -4.99 7.69
CA TYR A 471 25.57 -5.79 6.64
C TYR A 471 25.00 -7.10 7.21
N ALA A 472 25.78 -7.83 8.00
CA ALA A 472 25.35 -9.08 8.61
C ALA A 472 24.12 -8.89 9.51
N LEU A 473 24.09 -7.79 10.29
CA LEU A 473 22.93 -7.43 11.12
C LEU A 473 21.70 -7.11 10.27
N GLY A 474 21.85 -6.22 9.27
CA GLY A 474 20.76 -5.84 8.38
C GLY A 474 20.21 -7.05 7.61
N ARG A 475 21.10 -7.91 7.08
CA ARG A 475 20.77 -9.15 6.39
C ARG A 475 19.93 -10.11 7.26
N LYS A 476 20.35 -10.35 8.49
CA LYS A 476 19.63 -11.20 9.44
C LYS A 476 18.21 -10.68 9.69
N ARG A 477 18.10 -9.40 10.00
CA ARG A 477 16.79 -8.75 10.26
C ARG A 477 15.92 -8.70 9.00
N PHE A 478 16.50 -8.55 7.81
CA PHE A 478 15.77 -8.56 6.54
C PHE A 478 15.15 -9.93 6.24
N ILE A 479 15.84 -11.02 6.54
CA ILE A 479 15.29 -12.37 6.43
C ILE A 479 14.06 -12.52 7.34
N GLU A 480 14.17 -12.13 8.61
CA GLU A 480 13.05 -12.20 9.55
C GLU A 480 11.88 -11.26 9.17
N MET A 481 12.19 -10.07 8.64
CA MET A 481 11.16 -9.16 8.11
C MET A 481 10.43 -9.76 6.90
N THR A 482 11.14 -10.36 5.96
CA THR A 482 10.52 -11.05 4.82
C THR A 482 9.65 -12.21 5.28
N LYS A 483 10.12 -12.99 6.24
CA LYS A 483 9.36 -14.08 6.86
C LYS A 483 8.06 -13.56 7.51
N LEU A 484 8.12 -12.42 8.23
CA LEU A 484 6.94 -11.74 8.78
C LEU A 484 5.96 -11.34 7.68
N MET A 485 6.43 -10.69 6.59
CA MET A 485 5.57 -10.26 5.48
C MET A 485 4.91 -11.45 4.77
N CYS A 486 5.60 -12.59 4.67
CA CYS A 486 5.05 -13.84 4.11
C CYS A 486 4.03 -14.51 5.04
N ALA A 487 4.20 -14.41 6.37
CA ALA A 487 3.32 -15.03 7.36
C ALA A 487 1.98 -14.30 7.52
N LEU A 488 1.94 -13.00 7.30
CA LEU A 488 0.76 -12.16 7.47
C LEU A 488 -0.19 -12.23 6.27
N PRO A 489 -1.51 -11.95 6.45
CA PRO A 489 -2.44 -11.72 5.35
C PRO A 489 -1.96 -10.58 4.44
N GLY A 490 -2.25 -10.68 3.14
CA GLY A 490 -1.86 -9.72 2.12
C GLY A 490 -0.83 -10.29 1.15
N ILE A 491 -0.38 -9.47 0.18
CA ILE A 491 0.65 -9.84 -0.78
C ILE A 491 2.01 -9.29 -0.34
N PRO A 492 3.01 -10.14 0.00
CA PRO A 492 4.36 -9.67 0.27
C PRO A 492 4.95 -9.04 -0.99
N CYS A 493 5.61 -7.90 -0.83
CA CYS A 493 6.24 -7.16 -1.92
C CYS A 493 7.71 -6.88 -1.63
N LEU A 494 8.57 -7.31 -2.54
CA LEU A 494 9.99 -6.94 -2.54
C LEU A 494 10.25 -5.80 -3.51
N TYR A 495 11.14 -4.90 -3.12
CA TYR A 495 11.73 -3.92 -4.00
C TYR A 495 12.97 -4.51 -4.68
N TYR A 496 13.10 -4.34 -6.01
CA TYR A 496 14.15 -4.99 -6.80
C TYR A 496 15.54 -4.86 -6.17
N GLY A 497 16.23 -5.97 -6.08
CA GLY A 497 17.61 -6.04 -5.56
C GLY A 497 17.71 -6.18 -4.03
N ASP A 498 16.63 -6.03 -3.26
CA ASP A 498 16.67 -6.27 -1.82
C ASP A 498 17.02 -7.75 -1.54
N GLU A 499 16.55 -8.67 -2.39
CA GLU A 499 16.84 -10.10 -2.29
C GLU A 499 18.32 -10.47 -2.50
N VAL A 500 19.09 -9.60 -3.12
CA VAL A 500 20.55 -9.77 -3.31
C VAL A 500 21.37 -8.83 -2.43
N GLY A 501 20.73 -8.21 -1.43
CA GLY A 501 21.38 -7.37 -0.44
C GLY A 501 21.86 -6.01 -0.97
N MET A 502 21.17 -5.43 -1.96
CA MET A 502 21.48 -4.07 -2.41
C MET A 502 21.37 -3.06 -1.29
N GLN A 503 22.39 -2.19 -1.22
CA GLN A 503 22.49 -1.09 -0.27
C GLN A 503 22.15 0.24 -0.93
N GLY A 504 21.64 1.19 -0.15
CA GLY A 504 21.40 2.55 -0.62
C GLY A 504 20.66 3.40 0.40
N SER A 505 21.06 4.66 0.48
CA SER A 505 20.40 5.72 1.25
C SER A 505 19.08 6.13 0.57
N SER A 506 18.50 7.25 0.98
CA SER A 506 17.34 7.86 0.32
C SER A 506 17.57 8.13 -1.17
N ASP A 507 16.48 8.37 -1.91
CA ASP A 507 16.53 8.80 -3.33
C ASP A 507 17.66 9.84 -3.59
N PRO A 508 18.48 9.71 -4.65
CA PRO A 508 18.40 8.68 -5.71
C PRO A 508 19.17 7.39 -5.39
N TYR A 509 19.84 7.30 -4.27
CA TYR A 509 20.79 6.23 -3.96
C TYR A 509 20.16 4.88 -3.64
N CYS A 510 18.87 4.85 -3.21
CA CYS A 510 18.08 3.62 -3.12
C CYS A 510 17.72 3.03 -4.51
N ARG A 511 17.92 3.81 -5.59
CA ARG A 511 17.60 3.46 -6.98
C ARG A 511 18.85 3.06 -7.79
N GLY A 512 19.82 2.40 -7.15
CA GLY A 512 20.98 1.82 -7.83
C GLY A 512 20.58 0.74 -8.83
N THR A 513 21.49 0.41 -9.75
CA THR A 513 21.25 -0.63 -10.75
C THR A 513 21.32 -2.02 -10.17
N TYR A 514 20.49 -2.94 -10.70
CA TYR A 514 20.51 -4.34 -10.28
C TYR A 514 21.86 -5.02 -10.62
N PRO A 515 22.54 -5.66 -9.67
CA PRO A 515 23.88 -6.21 -9.86
C PRO A 515 23.85 -7.61 -10.49
N TRP A 516 23.42 -7.69 -11.77
CA TRP A 516 23.33 -8.98 -12.49
C TRP A 516 24.64 -9.76 -12.45
N GLY A 517 24.59 -10.99 -11.94
CA GLY A 517 25.77 -11.86 -11.76
C GLY A 517 26.55 -11.61 -10.48
N GLY A 518 26.10 -10.68 -9.62
CA GLY A 518 26.69 -10.34 -8.32
C GLY A 518 25.67 -10.35 -7.19
N GLY A 519 25.99 -9.66 -6.09
CA GLY A 519 25.17 -9.60 -4.88
C GLY A 519 25.24 -10.86 -4.01
N ASP A 520 24.47 -10.88 -2.93
CA ASP A 520 24.42 -11.98 -1.95
C ASP A 520 23.51 -13.11 -2.46
N GLN A 521 24.10 -14.13 -3.07
CA GLN A 521 23.37 -15.25 -3.65
C GLN A 521 22.79 -16.18 -2.56
N GLU A 522 23.42 -16.30 -1.40
CA GLU A 522 22.87 -17.06 -0.27
C GLU A 522 21.61 -16.38 0.29
N LEU A 523 21.64 -15.06 0.46
CA LEU A 523 20.45 -14.30 0.84
C LEU A 523 19.33 -14.52 -0.16
N LYS A 524 19.63 -14.43 -1.46
CA LYS A 524 18.64 -14.66 -2.52
C LYS A 524 17.98 -16.03 -2.41
N GLU A 525 18.74 -17.09 -2.18
CA GLU A 525 18.21 -18.45 -2.03
C GLU A 525 17.25 -18.54 -0.84
N ILE A 526 17.61 -17.94 0.30
CA ILE A 526 16.76 -17.89 1.50
C ILE A 526 15.48 -17.13 1.21
N ILE A 527 15.56 -15.93 0.65
CA ILE A 527 14.39 -15.11 0.32
C ILE A 527 13.50 -15.82 -0.68
N SER A 528 14.07 -16.40 -1.75
CA SER A 528 13.30 -17.16 -2.74
C SER A 528 12.53 -18.32 -2.10
N SER A 529 13.14 -19.03 -1.17
CA SER A 529 12.47 -20.14 -0.47
C SER A 529 11.27 -19.66 0.33
N LEU A 530 11.38 -18.52 1.05
CA LEU A 530 10.26 -17.92 1.79
C LEU A 530 9.11 -17.48 0.87
N LEU A 531 9.43 -16.89 -0.29
CA LEU A 531 8.44 -16.45 -1.25
C LEU A 531 7.73 -17.63 -1.93
N ILE A 532 8.45 -18.70 -2.25
CA ILE A 532 7.88 -19.92 -2.82
C ILE A 532 6.97 -20.61 -1.79
N GLU A 533 7.42 -20.77 -0.54
CA GLU A 533 6.58 -21.29 0.54
C GLU A 533 5.29 -20.48 0.70
N ARG A 534 5.38 -19.13 0.71
CA ARG A 534 4.23 -18.24 0.75
C ARG A 534 3.27 -18.50 -0.41
N LYS A 535 3.79 -18.60 -1.63
CA LYS A 535 3.01 -18.81 -2.85
C LYS A 535 2.30 -20.17 -2.87
N GLU A 536 2.90 -21.20 -2.30
CA GLU A 536 2.38 -22.57 -2.33
C GLU A 536 1.46 -22.93 -1.15
N SER A 537 1.49 -22.15 -0.08
CA SER A 537 0.79 -22.43 1.16
C SER A 537 -0.60 -21.81 1.20
N ALA A 538 -1.65 -22.60 0.94
CA ALA A 538 -3.04 -22.15 1.01
C ALA A 538 -3.40 -21.55 2.38
N ILE A 539 -2.89 -22.12 3.47
CA ILE A 539 -3.16 -21.64 4.82
C ILE A 539 -2.56 -20.25 5.08
N LEU A 540 -1.43 -19.91 4.45
CA LEU A 540 -0.88 -18.54 4.51
C LEU A 540 -1.70 -17.56 3.66
N HIS A 541 -2.41 -18.04 2.63
CA HIS A 541 -3.27 -17.21 1.79
C HIS A 541 -4.52 -16.75 2.56
N THR A 542 -5.33 -17.70 3.04
CA THR A 542 -6.70 -17.43 3.54
C THR A 542 -7.00 -18.00 4.92
N GLY A 543 -6.01 -18.58 5.63
CA GLY A 543 -6.18 -19.02 7.01
C GLY A 543 -6.51 -17.88 7.96
N PHE A 544 -7.27 -18.15 9.01
CA PHE A 544 -7.48 -17.21 10.12
C PHE A 544 -6.15 -16.83 10.76
N LEU A 545 -6.05 -15.61 11.26
CA LEU A 545 -4.85 -15.06 11.89
C LEU A 545 -5.03 -14.96 13.40
N THR A 546 -4.06 -15.47 14.13
CA THR A 546 -3.85 -15.16 15.55
C THR A 546 -2.41 -14.68 15.75
N VAL A 547 -2.21 -13.66 16.57
CA VAL A 547 -0.89 -13.10 16.86
C VAL A 547 -0.65 -13.13 18.36
N GLU A 548 0.49 -13.68 18.76
CA GLU A 548 0.93 -13.73 20.15
C GLU A 548 2.28 -13.00 20.30
N ALA A 549 2.50 -12.42 21.47
CA ALA A 549 3.75 -11.80 21.87
C ALA A 549 4.23 -12.46 23.17
N PRO A 550 4.91 -13.61 23.09
CA PRO A 550 5.32 -14.37 24.27
C PRO A 550 6.38 -13.63 25.12
N ASP A 551 7.20 -12.81 24.51
CA ASP A 551 8.18 -11.92 25.12
C ASP A 551 8.42 -10.69 24.26
N ASP A 552 9.25 -9.74 24.71
CA ASP A 552 9.50 -8.46 24.02
C ASP A 552 10.17 -8.59 22.65
N ASP A 553 10.83 -9.72 22.37
CA ASP A 553 11.69 -9.93 21.20
C ASP A 553 11.10 -10.93 20.20
N THR A 554 10.03 -11.63 20.57
CA THR A 554 9.45 -12.71 19.79
C THR A 554 7.97 -12.44 19.50
N LEU A 555 7.61 -12.49 18.22
CA LEU A 555 6.23 -12.50 17.75
C LEU A 555 5.91 -13.88 17.20
N ARG A 556 4.75 -14.44 17.57
CA ARG A 556 4.27 -15.72 17.05
C ARG A 556 3.04 -15.47 16.20
N ILE A 557 3.12 -15.83 14.94
CA ILE A 557 2.04 -15.76 13.95
C ILE A 557 1.45 -17.17 13.82
N ILE A 558 0.15 -17.30 14.05
CA ILE A 558 -0.57 -18.55 13.92
C ILE A 558 -1.58 -18.38 12.77
N ARG A 559 -1.48 -19.21 11.76
CA ARG A 559 -2.44 -19.27 10.66
C ARG A 559 -3.14 -20.61 10.71
N ARG A 560 -4.48 -20.61 10.60
CA ARG A 560 -5.26 -21.84 10.73
C ARG A 560 -6.48 -21.85 9.81
N PHE A 561 -6.86 -23.04 9.33
CA PHE A 561 -8.20 -23.33 8.90
C PHE A 561 -8.96 -23.97 10.09
N GLU A 562 -10.18 -23.59 10.30
CA GLU A 562 -10.97 -24.07 11.43
C GLU A 562 -12.45 -24.21 11.08
N ASN A 563 -13.11 -25.23 11.66
CA ASN A 563 -14.51 -25.57 11.41
C ASN A 563 -14.78 -25.94 9.94
N GLY A 564 -13.81 -26.54 9.24
CA GLY A 564 -13.93 -26.98 7.85
C GLY A 564 -13.88 -25.83 6.83
N GLN A 565 -13.36 -24.67 7.18
CA GLN A 565 -13.37 -23.48 6.30
C GLN A 565 -12.21 -22.52 6.54
N ASP A 566 -11.97 -21.69 5.54
CA ASP A 566 -11.09 -20.54 5.61
C ASP A 566 -11.81 -19.25 6.08
N VAL A 567 -11.11 -18.12 6.09
CA VAL A 567 -11.66 -16.82 6.54
C VAL A 567 -12.78 -16.29 5.65
N PHE A 568 -12.89 -16.75 4.41
CA PHE A 568 -13.93 -16.35 3.46
C PHE A 568 -15.15 -17.29 3.47
N GLY A 569 -15.04 -18.40 4.20
CA GLY A 569 -16.07 -19.45 4.28
C GLY A 569 -15.92 -20.53 3.20
N ASP A 570 -14.82 -20.52 2.45
CA ASP A 570 -14.51 -21.56 1.49
C ASP A 570 -14.05 -22.84 2.22
N ALA A 571 -14.45 -24.01 1.69
CA ALA A 571 -14.14 -25.29 2.32
C ALA A 571 -12.63 -25.54 2.37
N ALA A 572 -12.12 -25.87 3.55
CA ALA A 572 -10.72 -26.21 3.80
C ALA A 572 -10.63 -27.20 4.97
N ASP A 573 -9.73 -28.18 4.86
CA ASP A 573 -9.47 -29.11 5.97
C ASP A 573 -8.79 -28.36 7.13
N ASP A 574 -9.21 -28.64 8.38
CA ASP A 574 -8.63 -28.02 9.56
C ASP A 574 -7.13 -28.29 9.63
N ASP A 575 -6.34 -27.23 9.70
CA ASP A 575 -4.87 -27.26 9.75
C ASP A 575 -4.34 -26.01 10.45
N GLU A 576 -3.12 -26.08 10.95
CA GLU A 576 -2.48 -24.97 11.67
C GLU A 576 -0.98 -24.87 11.34
N VAL A 577 -0.52 -23.67 11.07
CA VAL A 577 0.91 -23.33 10.93
C VAL A 577 1.28 -22.25 11.93
N VAL A 578 2.36 -22.48 12.66
CA VAL A 578 2.91 -21.54 13.65
C VAL A 578 4.27 -21.05 13.18
N ILE A 579 4.42 -19.75 13.05
CA ILE A 579 5.65 -19.08 12.58
C ILE A 579 6.15 -18.15 13.67
N GLU A 580 7.37 -18.37 14.13
CA GLU A 580 8.03 -17.47 15.09
C GLU A 580 8.93 -16.48 14.35
N ILE A 581 8.81 -15.21 14.70
CA ILE A 581 9.60 -14.08 14.20
C ILE A 581 10.39 -13.52 15.38
N SER A 582 11.71 -13.45 15.24
CA SER A 582 12.57 -12.93 16.30
C SER A 582 13.44 -11.79 15.78
N ARG A 583 13.59 -10.73 16.60
CA ARG A 583 14.54 -9.64 16.30
C ARG A 583 15.97 -9.89 16.79
N LYS A 584 16.19 -10.96 17.57
CA LYS A 584 17.50 -11.36 18.13
C LYS A 584 18.32 -12.22 17.21
#